data_60f4a5e372b273e608f3d2e185083a95
#
_entry.id   60f4a5e372b273e608f3d2e185083a95
#
_cell.length_a   1.000
_cell.length_b   1.000
_cell.length_c   1.000
_cell.angle_alpha   90.00
_cell.angle_beta   90.00
_cell.angle_gamma   90.00
#
_symmetry.space_group_name_H-M   'P 1'
#
loop_
_entity.id
_entity.type
_entity.pdbx_description
1 polymer ?
#
loop_
_entity_poly.entity_id
_entity_poly.type
_entity_poly.pdbx_seq_one_letter_code
_entity_poly.pdbx_strand_id
1 'polypeptide(L)'
;EVQLVESGGGLVQPGGSLRLSCAASGFVFSDHYMDWVRQAPGKGLEWVGRIRNKAASYTAEYAAFVKGRFTLLRDDSQNLLSLQMDNLETDDTAVYYCTREGRDKWGPVTNFYYYGLDVWGQGTTVTVSS
;
A
#
# COMPACT_ATOMS: atom_id res chain seq x y z
N GLU A 1 12.61 6.29 15.12
CA GLU A 1 12.34 6.88 13.82
C GLU A 1 11.28 6.08 13.08
N VAL A 2 10.28 6.77 12.55
CA VAL A 2 9.19 6.13 11.80
C VAL A 2 9.68 5.83 10.40
N GLN A 3 9.57 4.55 9.98
CA GLN A 3 10.00 4.13 8.66
C GLN A 3 9.01 3.17 8.01
N LEU A 4 8.90 3.27 6.69
CA LEU A 4 8.23 2.32 5.83
C LEU A 4 9.23 1.92 4.73
N VAL A 5 9.47 0.62 4.57
CA VAL A 5 10.45 0.11 3.60
C VAL A 5 9.77 -0.90 2.68
N GLU A 6 9.61 -0.53 1.42
CA GLU A 6 9.01 -1.40 0.41
C GLU A 6 10.05 -2.34 -0.20
N SER A 7 9.56 -3.48 -0.68
CA SER A 7 10.33 -4.45 -1.45
C SER A 7 9.42 -5.26 -2.35
N GLY A 8 9.99 -6.06 -3.24
CA GLY A 8 9.25 -6.98 -4.10
C GLY A 8 8.99 -6.51 -5.51
N GLY A 9 9.38 -5.28 -5.85
CA GLY A 9 9.28 -4.79 -7.21
C GLY A 9 10.24 -5.52 -8.16
N GLY A 10 10.00 -5.36 -9.44
CA GLY A 10 10.83 -5.98 -10.46
C GLY A 10 10.21 -5.93 -11.83
N LEU A 11 10.80 -6.67 -12.74
CA LEU A 11 10.34 -6.78 -14.12
C LEU A 11 9.49 -8.04 -14.26
N VAL A 12 8.32 -7.88 -14.84
CA VAL A 12 7.38 -8.98 -15.04
C VAL A 12 6.71 -8.83 -16.41
N GLN A 13 6.29 -9.94 -17.00
CA GLN A 13 5.55 -9.92 -18.27
C GLN A 13 4.06 -9.64 -18.01
N PRO A 14 3.35 -9.07 -19.01
CA PRO A 14 1.89 -8.92 -18.91
C PRO A 14 1.23 -10.26 -18.59
N GLY A 15 0.24 -10.21 -17.70
CA GLY A 15 -0.42 -11.40 -17.17
C GLY A 15 0.26 -12.00 -15.97
N GLY A 16 1.48 -11.58 -15.65
CA GLY A 16 2.22 -12.08 -14.49
C GLY A 16 1.76 -11.50 -13.17
N SER A 17 2.42 -11.94 -12.10
CA SER A 17 2.11 -11.56 -10.73
C SER A 17 3.35 -11.10 -10.00
N LEU A 18 3.15 -10.18 -9.05
CA LEU A 18 4.16 -9.75 -8.09
C LEU A 18 3.50 -9.56 -6.73
N ARG A 19 4.28 -9.75 -5.67
CA ARG A 19 3.84 -9.38 -4.32
C ARG A 19 4.77 -8.32 -3.77
N LEU A 20 4.25 -7.13 -3.51
CA LEU A 20 4.99 -6.07 -2.86
C LEU A 20 4.82 -6.20 -1.35
N SER A 21 5.87 -5.89 -0.62
CA SER A 21 5.86 -5.90 0.84
C SER A 21 6.32 -4.55 1.35
N CYS A 22 5.83 -4.19 2.54
CA CYS A 22 6.19 -2.95 3.21
C CYS A 22 6.40 -3.27 4.68
N ALA A 23 7.63 -3.13 5.14
CA ALA A 23 7.99 -3.32 6.54
C ALA A 23 7.90 -1.99 7.27
N ALA A 24 7.08 -1.95 8.33
CA ALA A 24 6.86 -0.75 9.13
C ALA A 24 7.63 -0.83 10.43
N SER A 25 8.18 0.30 10.89
CA SER A 25 8.87 0.39 12.16
C SER A 25 8.75 1.79 12.76
N GLY A 26 8.90 1.87 14.08
CA GLY A 26 8.94 3.15 14.80
C GLY A 26 7.58 3.69 15.22
N PHE A 27 6.50 2.95 14.99
CA PHE A 27 5.16 3.35 15.41
C PHE A 27 4.29 2.10 15.65
N VAL A 28 3.10 2.30 16.23
CA VAL A 28 2.17 1.20 16.48
C VAL A 28 1.40 0.94 15.18
N PHE A 29 1.93 0.01 14.39
CA PHE A 29 1.41 -0.31 13.07
C PHE A 29 -0.08 -0.67 13.10
N SER A 30 -0.49 -1.45 14.11
CA SER A 30 -1.87 -1.94 14.23
C SER A 30 -2.91 -0.82 14.42
N ASP A 31 -2.48 0.39 14.82
CA ASP A 31 -3.39 1.51 15.02
C ASP A 31 -3.79 2.20 13.72
N HIS A 32 -3.01 2.04 12.67
CA HIS A 32 -3.13 2.87 11.46
C HIS A 32 -3.82 2.15 10.31
N TYR A 33 -4.59 2.92 9.53
CA TYR A 33 -4.96 2.54 8.17
C TYR A 33 -3.74 2.71 7.30
N MET A 34 -3.56 1.83 6.32
CA MET A 34 -2.42 1.85 5.42
C MET A 34 -2.90 1.89 3.98
N ASP A 35 -2.13 2.57 3.13
CA ASP A 35 -2.48 2.73 1.72
C ASP A 35 -1.29 2.38 0.83
N TRP A 36 -1.57 2.06 -0.42
CA TRP A 36 -0.60 2.06 -1.50
C TRP A 36 -0.98 3.14 -2.50
N VAL A 37 0.03 3.84 -2.99
CA VAL A 37 -0.07 4.87 -4.01
C VAL A 37 0.99 4.57 -5.05
N ARG A 38 0.73 4.85 -6.33
CA ARG A 38 1.71 4.62 -7.38
C ARG A 38 1.91 5.86 -8.23
N GLN A 39 3.04 5.92 -8.90
CA GLN A 39 3.33 6.97 -9.86
C GLN A 39 3.96 6.35 -11.11
N ALA A 40 3.23 6.39 -12.23
CA ALA A 40 3.74 5.97 -13.52
C ALA A 40 4.68 7.02 -14.09
N PRO A 41 5.60 6.64 -14.99
CA PRO A 41 6.55 7.58 -15.59
C PRO A 41 5.83 8.76 -16.23
N GLY A 42 6.22 9.98 -15.85
CA GLY A 42 5.67 11.21 -16.40
C GLY A 42 4.25 11.54 -16.00
N LYS A 43 3.66 10.81 -15.05
CA LYS A 43 2.29 11.01 -14.58
C LYS A 43 2.25 11.40 -13.12
N GLY A 44 1.08 11.82 -12.65
CA GLY A 44 0.87 12.16 -11.24
C GLY A 44 0.70 10.94 -10.36
N LEU A 45 0.60 11.20 -9.07
CA LEU A 45 0.31 10.15 -8.09
C LEU A 45 -1.09 9.61 -8.30
N GLU A 46 -1.23 8.30 -8.14
CA GLU A 46 -2.49 7.60 -8.31
C GLU A 46 -2.71 6.67 -7.13
N TRP A 47 -3.82 6.85 -6.42
CA TRP A 47 -4.18 6.00 -5.30
C TRP A 47 -4.56 4.60 -5.79
N VAL A 48 -4.04 3.57 -5.11
CA VAL A 48 -4.27 2.17 -5.47
C VAL A 48 -5.30 1.53 -4.55
N GLY A 49 -5.13 1.67 -3.25
CA GLY A 49 -6.04 1.07 -2.28
C GLY A 49 -5.63 1.36 -0.85
N ARG A 50 -6.56 1.04 0.04
CA ARG A 50 -6.40 1.23 1.49
C ARG A 50 -6.85 -0.03 2.21
N ILE A 51 -6.18 -0.35 3.32
CA ILE A 51 -6.64 -1.37 4.26
C ILE A 51 -6.77 -0.75 5.65
N ARG A 52 -7.92 -0.95 6.26
CA ARG A 52 -8.22 -0.43 7.59
C ARG A 52 -7.56 -1.31 8.65
N ASN A 53 -7.65 -0.87 9.90
CA ASN A 53 -7.08 -1.59 11.05
C ASN A 53 -8.05 -2.64 11.60
N LYS A 54 -7.63 -3.35 12.64
CA LYS A 54 -8.44 -4.38 13.29
C LYS A 54 -9.75 -3.82 13.83
N ALA A 55 -9.72 -2.61 14.42
CA ALA A 55 -10.91 -1.97 14.97
C ALA A 55 -11.99 -1.75 13.89
N ALA A 56 -11.58 -1.60 12.62
CA ALA A 56 -12.48 -1.47 11.48
C ALA A 56 -12.53 -2.74 10.64
N SER A 57 -12.23 -3.89 11.26
CA SER A 57 -12.37 -5.25 10.68
C SER A 57 -11.47 -5.49 9.46
N TYR A 58 -10.36 -4.78 9.33
CA TYR A 58 -9.41 -4.92 8.24
C TYR A 58 -10.01 -4.74 6.85
N THR A 59 -11.13 -4.04 6.73
CA THR A 59 -11.78 -3.86 5.44
C THR A 59 -10.87 -3.09 4.48
N ALA A 60 -10.93 -3.46 3.21
CA ALA A 60 -10.10 -2.84 2.18
C ALA A 60 -10.95 -2.20 1.08
N GLU A 61 -10.41 -1.17 0.47
CA GLU A 61 -10.99 -0.49 -0.67
C GLU A 61 -9.94 -0.32 -1.75
N TYR A 62 -10.37 -0.35 -3.01
CA TYR A 62 -9.47 -0.30 -4.16
C TYR A 62 -9.93 0.74 -5.16
N ALA A 63 -8.97 1.30 -5.89
CA ALA A 63 -9.27 2.16 -7.04
C ALA A 63 -9.97 1.36 -8.14
N ALA A 64 -10.75 2.06 -8.96
CA ALA A 64 -11.53 1.43 -10.02
C ALA A 64 -10.66 0.64 -11.02
N PHE A 65 -9.44 1.10 -11.30
CA PHE A 65 -8.56 0.42 -12.26
C PHE A 65 -8.08 -0.95 -11.77
N VAL A 66 -8.19 -1.24 -10.47
CA VAL A 66 -7.72 -2.51 -9.90
C VAL A 66 -8.56 -3.69 -10.39
N LYS A 67 -9.88 -3.54 -10.46
CA LYS A 67 -10.80 -4.54 -11.04
C LYS A 67 -10.61 -5.95 -10.49
N GLY A 68 -10.36 -6.05 -9.18
CA GLY A 68 -10.18 -7.34 -8.52
C GLY A 68 -8.82 -8.00 -8.73
N ARG A 69 -7.89 -7.36 -9.43
CA ARG A 69 -6.57 -7.95 -9.71
C ARG A 69 -5.61 -7.86 -8.53
N PHE A 70 -5.79 -6.91 -7.64
CA PHE A 70 -4.90 -6.65 -6.51
C PHE A 70 -5.60 -6.98 -5.20
N THR A 71 -4.81 -7.45 -4.23
CA THR A 71 -5.32 -7.75 -2.88
C THR A 71 -4.38 -7.14 -1.85
N LEU A 72 -4.95 -6.33 -0.96
CA LEU A 72 -4.24 -5.80 0.20
C LEU A 72 -4.29 -6.79 1.34
N LEU A 73 -3.14 -7.01 1.97
CA LEU A 73 -2.98 -7.88 3.12
C LEU A 73 -2.16 -7.17 4.17
N ARG A 74 -2.41 -7.47 5.45
CA ARG A 74 -1.56 -6.98 6.53
C ARG A 74 -1.40 -8.03 7.61
N ASP A 75 -0.23 -8.04 8.23
CA ASP A 75 0.07 -8.87 9.38
C ASP A 75 0.57 -7.96 10.50
N ASP A 76 -0.30 -7.64 11.44
CA ASP A 76 0.03 -6.71 12.51
C ASP A 76 1.08 -7.28 13.46
N SER A 77 1.16 -8.61 13.59
CA SER A 77 2.15 -9.24 14.44
C SER A 77 3.57 -9.07 13.92
N GLN A 78 3.73 -8.85 12.61
CA GLN A 78 5.03 -8.66 11.97
C GLN A 78 5.23 -7.25 11.44
N ASN A 79 4.29 -6.35 11.66
CA ASN A 79 4.34 -4.97 11.14
C ASN A 79 4.52 -4.97 9.62
N LEU A 80 3.77 -5.81 8.94
CA LEU A 80 3.94 -6.03 7.50
C LEU A 80 2.65 -5.72 6.74
N LEU A 81 2.78 -4.92 5.70
CA LEU A 81 1.73 -4.66 4.71
C LEU A 81 2.15 -5.30 3.40
N SER A 82 1.22 -5.89 2.68
CA SER A 82 1.51 -6.49 1.38
C SER A 82 0.47 -6.09 0.35
N LEU A 83 0.89 -6.03 -0.90
CA LEU A 83 0.02 -5.87 -2.06
C LEU A 83 0.29 -7.02 -3.02
N GLN A 84 -0.64 -7.97 -3.10
CA GLN A 84 -0.59 -9.04 -4.08
C GLN A 84 -1.17 -8.51 -5.38
N MET A 85 -0.37 -8.52 -6.44
CA MET A 85 -0.78 -8.01 -7.74
C MET A 85 -0.79 -9.17 -8.74
N ASP A 86 -1.96 -9.45 -9.28
CA ASP A 86 -2.14 -10.51 -10.27
C ASP A 86 -2.57 -9.91 -11.60
N ASN A 87 -2.38 -10.68 -12.65
CA ASN A 87 -2.83 -10.31 -13.99
C ASN A 87 -2.38 -8.90 -14.38
N LEU A 88 -1.09 -8.65 -14.20
CA LEU A 88 -0.49 -7.33 -14.41
C LEU A 88 -0.56 -6.91 -15.88
N GLU A 89 -0.79 -5.61 -16.08
CA GLU A 89 -0.87 -4.97 -17.39
C GLU A 89 0.27 -3.96 -17.54
N THR A 90 0.59 -3.59 -18.76
CA THR A 90 1.66 -2.60 -19.01
C THR A 90 1.38 -1.27 -18.30
N ASP A 91 0.10 -0.89 -18.18
CA ASP A 91 -0.30 0.34 -17.48
C ASP A 91 -0.05 0.28 -15.97
N ASP A 92 0.28 -0.89 -15.42
CA ASP A 92 0.64 -1.02 -14.01
C ASP A 92 2.11 -0.66 -13.74
N THR A 93 2.88 -0.37 -14.77
CA THR A 93 4.27 0.08 -14.63
C THR A 93 4.32 1.38 -13.88
N ALA A 94 4.97 1.39 -12.70
CA ALA A 94 5.03 2.56 -11.84
C ALA A 94 5.99 2.30 -10.68
N VAL A 95 6.31 3.37 -9.95
CA VAL A 95 6.86 3.27 -8.60
C VAL A 95 5.68 3.15 -7.64
N TYR A 96 5.70 2.16 -6.77
CA TYR A 96 4.65 1.90 -5.79
C TYR A 96 5.16 2.29 -4.40
N TYR A 97 4.38 3.13 -3.73
CA TYR A 97 4.69 3.66 -2.39
C TYR A 97 3.74 3.09 -1.36
N CYS A 98 4.31 2.59 -0.28
CA CYS A 98 3.60 2.25 0.94
C CYS A 98 3.41 3.53 1.75
N THR A 99 2.21 3.79 2.26
CA THR A 99 1.91 5.01 2.99
C THR A 99 1.09 4.71 4.23
N ARG A 100 1.23 5.57 5.23
CA ARG A 100 0.47 5.52 6.47
C ARG A 100 -0.54 6.65 6.49
N GLU A 101 -1.79 6.36 6.87
CA GLU A 101 -2.76 7.41 7.19
C GLU A 101 -2.52 7.89 8.62
N GLY A 102 -2.42 9.21 8.77
CA GLY A 102 -2.29 9.83 10.07
C GLY A 102 -3.56 9.63 10.91
N ARG A 103 -3.42 9.75 12.21
CA ARG A 103 -4.55 9.65 13.12
C ARG A 103 -4.34 10.55 14.32
N ASP A 104 -5.41 10.82 15.05
CA ASP A 104 -5.35 11.54 16.31
C ASP A 104 -4.62 10.67 17.35
N LYS A 105 -3.51 11.16 17.87
CA LYS A 105 -2.70 10.45 18.86
C LYS A 105 -3.46 10.21 20.17
N TRP A 106 -4.44 11.05 20.46
CA TRP A 106 -5.15 11.05 21.74
C TRP A 106 -6.53 10.45 21.62
N GLY A 107 -6.99 10.15 20.41
CA GLY A 107 -8.27 9.54 20.17
C GLY A 107 -8.21 8.02 20.23
N PRO A 108 -9.35 7.35 20.46
CA PRO A 108 -9.41 5.90 20.38
C PRO A 108 -9.18 5.42 18.96
N VAL A 109 -8.57 4.22 18.79
CA VAL A 109 -8.26 3.65 17.47
C VAL A 109 -9.51 3.29 16.67
N THR A 110 -10.68 3.27 17.30
CA THR A 110 -11.97 3.07 16.65
C THR A 110 -12.54 4.34 16.02
N ASN A 111 -12.05 5.51 16.44
CA ASN A 111 -12.46 6.78 15.87
C ASN A 111 -11.51 7.18 14.78
N PHE A 112 -11.99 7.19 13.54
CA PHE A 112 -11.16 7.56 12.41
C PHE A 112 -11.46 8.98 11.96
N TYR A 113 -10.41 9.79 11.95
CA TYR A 113 -10.40 11.11 11.31
C TYR A 113 -9.30 11.08 10.26
N TYR A 114 -9.60 11.53 9.04
CA TYR A 114 -8.60 11.53 7.98
C TYR A 114 -7.60 12.67 8.19
N TYR A 115 -6.37 12.29 8.52
CA TYR A 115 -5.26 13.25 8.67
C TYR A 115 -4.28 13.21 7.49
N GLY A 116 -4.68 12.56 6.39
CA GLY A 116 -3.84 12.46 5.21
C GLY A 116 -2.80 11.35 5.32
N LEU A 117 -2.04 11.18 4.26
CA LEU A 117 -0.94 10.22 4.20
C LEU A 117 0.30 10.93 4.73
N ASP A 118 0.67 10.65 5.99
CA ASP A 118 1.69 11.43 6.70
C ASP A 118 3.08 10.80 6.68
N VAL A 119 3.21 9.52 6.35
CA VAL A 119 4.49 8.83 6.21
C VAL A 119 4.48 8.03 4.92
N TRP A 120 5.57 8.13 4.16
CA TRP A 120 5.75 7.47 2.86
C TRP A 120 7.04 6.69 2.87
N GLY A 121 7.03 5.50 2.27
CA GLY A 121 8.26 4.81 1.94
C GLY A 121 8.97 5.45 0.76
N GLN A 122 10.12 4.89 0.39
CA GLN A 122 10.90 5.38 -0.76
C GLN A 122 10.39 4.84 -2.08
N GLY A 123 9.56 3.82 -2.05
CA GLY A 123 8.98 3.23 -3.23
C GLY A 123 9.73 2.01 -3.75
N THR A 124 9.02 1.17 -4.47
CA THR A 124 9.58 0.03 -5.19
C THR A 124 9.07 0.05 -6.62
N THR A 125 9.95 -0.20 -7.59
CA THR A 125 9.61 -0.07 -9.00
C THR A 125 9.06 -1.37 -9.55
N VAL A 126 7.92 -1.28 -10.22
CA VAL A 126 7.31 -2.38 -10.97
C VAL A 126 7.33 -2.02 -12.44
N THR A 127 7.91 -2.90 -13.26
CA THR A 127 7.94 -2.73 -14.71
C THR A 127 7.25 -3.93 -15.35
N VAL A 128 6.18 -3.67 -16.10
CA VAL A 128 5.42 -4.71 -16.82
C VAL A 128 5.69 -4.52 -18.30
N SER A 129 6.42 -5.46 -18.89
CA SER A 129 6.86 -5.36 -20.28
C SER A 129 7.05 -6.73 -20.89
N SER A 130 6.68 -6.88 -22.12
CA SER A 130 6.92 -8.11 -22.88
C SER A 130 8.34 -8.21 -23.42
#